data_1fbca8b7d5b93724a80b59931be696c2
#
_entry.id   1fbca8b7d5b93724a80b59931be696c2
#
_cell.length_a   1.000
_cell.length_b   1.000
_cell.length_c   1.000
_cell.angle_alpha   90.00
_cell.angle_beta   90.00
_cell.angle_gamma   90.00
#
_symmetry.space_group_name_H-M   'P 1'
#
loop_
_entity.id
_entity.type
_entity.pdbx_description
1 polymer ?
#
loop_
_entity_poly.entity_id
_entity_poly.type
_entity_poly.pdbx_seq_one_letter_code
_entity_poly.pdbx_strand_id
1 'polypeptide(L)'
;MRVLITGNMGYVGSVLTRCLRANFPASELIGFDAGFFGHCLTGPDLLPETLLDRQVFGDIRDIPAELLNGVDAVAHLSAVSNDPMGARFEAVTGEVNQKASVALAQLAADRGVKNFVFASSCSIYGFAEGGPRKESDPTIPLTAYARSKIGSEKAFGELELDAMTVTSLRFATACGMSERLRLDLVLNDFVACAIACGEITVLSDGAPWRPLIDVEDMARAIVWAIARKPEEGGKCLAVNAGRDEGNYQVRELAEAVARQVPGTRVSINRNAPPDKRSYKVDFSLFRKLAPAAVPQVSLDESIKRLSDGLTAMGFADRDFRNSPYMRLKTLERHIVAGRLSADLRWLPAAATSWRPAAAA
;
A
#
# COMPACT_ATOMS: atom_id res chain seq x y z
N MET A 1 12.47 20.94 -3.81
CA MET A 1 12.62 19.47 -3.93
C MET A 1 11.61 18.99 -4.97
N ARG A 2 12.05 18.12 -5.89
CA ARG A 2 11.17 17.48 -6.88
C ARG A 2 11.00 16.01 -6.51
N VAL A 3 9.77 15.55 -6.30
CA VAL A 3 9.45 14.20 -5.86
C VAL A 3 8.60 13.47 -6.90
N LEU A 4 9.05 12.30 -7.33
CA LEU A 4 8.26 11.38 -8.14
C LEU A 4 7.56 10.36 -7.23
N ILE A 5 6.24 10.26 -7.35
CA ILE A 5 5.41 9.31 -6.60
C ILE A 5 4.85 8.31 -7.61
N THR A 6 5.35 7.08 -7.63
CA THR A 6 4.75 6.04 -8.46
C THR A 6 3.69 5.29 -7.66
N GLY A 7 2.54 4.98 -8.27
CA GLY A 7 1.41 4.42 -7.56
C GLY A 7 0.62 5.46 -6.74
N ASN A 8 0.72 6.74 -7.12
CA ASN A 8 0.06 7.86 -6.42
C ASN A 8 -1.47 7.76 -6.41
N MET A 9 -2.08 7.10 -7.39
CA MET A 9 -3.53 6.85 -7.43
C MET A 9 -3.94 5.58 -6.69
N GLY A 10 -3.07 5.05 -5.84
CA GLY A 10 -3.35 3.94 -4.94
C GLY A 10 -3.82 4.40 -3.55
N TYR A 11 -4.04 3.42 -2.66
CA TYR A 11 -4.48 3.61 -1.28
C TYR A 11 -3.51 4.46 -0.44
N VAL A 12 -2.23 4.13 -0.47
CA VAL A 12 -1.17 4.88 0.24
C VAL A 12 -0.83 6.16 -0.52
N GLY A 13 -0.79 6.09 -1.85
CA GLY A 13 -0.35 7.20 -2.70
C GLY A 13 -1.21 8.44 -2.57
N SER A 14 -2.54 8.30 -2.43
CA SER A 14 -3.47 9.41 -2.21
C SER A 14 -3.15 10.18 -0.92
N VAL A 15 -3.00 9.45 0.19
CA VAL A 15 -2.66 10.04 1.50
C VAL A 15 -1.25 10.63 1.49
N LEU A 16 -0.27 9.95 0.86
CA LEU A 16 1.09 10.46 0.73
C LEU A 16 1.13 11.78 -0.04
N THR A 17 0.40 11.90 -1.13
CA THR A 17 0.33 13.13 -1.94
C THR A 17 -0.11 14.32 -1.08
N ARG A 18 -1.17 14.15 -0.29
CA ARG A 18 -1.66 15.16 0.65
C ARG A 18 -0.62 15.47 1.73
N CYS A 19 -0.01 14.44 2.29
CA CYS A 19 1.01 14.57 3.33
C CYS A 19 2.25 15.32 2.82
N LEU A 20 2.74 15.00 1.61
CA LEU A 20 3.87 15.68 0.98
C LEU A 20 3.56 17.15 0.70
N ARG A 21 2.39 17.46 0.15
CA ARG A 21 2.01 18.85 -0.12
C ARG A 21 1.92 19.67 1.16
N ALA A 22 1.43 19.08 2.26
CA ALA A 22 1.37 19.76 3.55
C ALA A 22 2.74 20.01 4.17
N ASN A 23 3.65 19.04 4.09
CA ASN A 23 4.99 19.14 4.70
C ASN A 23 5.98 19.92 3.83
N PHE A 24 5.81 19.88 2.51
CA PHE A 24 6.70 20.51 1.54
C PHE A 24 5.91 21.31 0.50
N PRO A 25 5.25 22.42 0.89
CA PRO A 25 4.31 23.15 0.02
C PRO A 25 4.95 23.71 -1.27
N ALA A 26 6.26 24.02 -1.23
CA ALA A 26 7.01 24.53 -2.38
C ALA A 26 7.68 23.43 -3.24
N SER A 27 7.43 22.14 -2.93
CA SER A 27 7.99 21.05 -3.73
C SER A 27 7.19 20.83 -5.01
N GLU A 28 7.89 20.42 -6.08
CA GLU A 28 7.25 19.89 -7.28
C GLU A 28 6.94 18.40 -7.06
N LEU A 29 5.66 18.04 -7.13
CA LEU A 29 5.16 16.68 -6.94
C LEU A 29 4.68 16.13 -8.28
N ILE A 30 5.27 15.00 -8.70
CA ILE A 30 4.94 14.31 -9.94
C ILE A 30 4.33 12.96 -9.59
N GLY A 31 3.11 12.71 -10.05
CA GLY A 31 2.46 11.40 -9.95
C GLY A 31 2.69 10.56 -11.20
N PHE A 32 2.95 9.25 -11.02
CA PHE A 32 2.99 8.26 -12.10
C PHE A 32 2.21 7.02 -11.71
N ASP A 33 1.16 6.68 -12.47
CA ASP A 33 0.26 5.57 -12.15
C ASP A 33 -0.37 4.98 -13.41
N ALA A 34 -0.69 3.70 -13.39
CA ALA A 34 -1.46 3.05 -14.44
C ALA A 34 -2.96 3.39 -14.39
N GLY A 35 -3.45 3.96 -13.30
CA GLY A 35 -4.83 4.40 -13.15
C GLY A 35 -5.87 3.29 -12.95
N PHE A 36 -5.46 2.05 -12.65
CA PHE A 36 -6.39 0.93 -12.49
C PHE A 36 -7.50 1.20 -11.47
N PHE A 37 -7.21 1.97 -10.44
CA PHE A 37 -8.09 2.25 -9.31
C PHE A 37 -8.55 3.72 -9.25
N GLY A 38 -8.39 4.46 -10.33
CA GLY A 38 -8.72 5.89 -10.39
C GLY A 38 -10.17 6.21 -10.00
N HIS A 39 -11.10 5.29 -10.31
CA HIS A 39 -12.54 5.41 -10.01
C HIS A 39 -12.94 4.93 -8.60
N CYS A 40 -12.00 4.35 -7.80
CA CYS A 40 -12.28 3.83 -6.47
C CYS A 40 -12.24 4.93 -5.39
N LEU A 41 -12.91 6.06 -5.63
CA LEU A 41 -12.92 7.23 -4.75
C LEU A 41 -13.98 7.09 -3.65
N THR A 42 -13.68 7.66 -2.50
CA THR A 42 -14.58 7.76 -1.33
C THR A 42 -15.44 9.04 -1.32
N GLY A 43 -15.46 9.79 -2.43
CA GLY A 43 -16.12 11.07 -2.51
C GLY A 43 -15.40 12.19 -1.76
N PRO A 44 -14.06 12.35 -1.93
CA PRO A 44 -13.33 13.41 -1.26
C PRO A 44 -13.71 14.79 -1.83
N ASP A 45 -13.71 15.82 -0.99
CA ASP A 45 -13.94 17.20 -1.42
C ASP A 45 -12.89 17.68 -2.42
N LEU A 46 -11.68 17.13 -2.33
CA LEU A 46 -10.55 17.44 -3.21
C LEU A 46 -9.91 16.15 -3.74
N LEU A 47 -9.78 16.02 -5.06
CA LEU A 47 -9.06 14.92 -5.66
C LEU A 47 -7.57 15.00 -5.31
N PRO A 48 -6.94 13.93 -4.82
CA PRO A 48 -5.52 13.93 -4.46
C PRO A 48 -4.60 14.42 -5.58
N GLU A 49 -4.94 14.11 -6.83
CA GLU A 49 -4.17 14.51 -8.01
C GLU A 49 -4.13 16.01 -8.23
N THR A 50 -5.07 16.78 -7.71
CA THR A 50 -5.06 18.25 -7.79
C THR A 50 -3.98 18.88 -6.91
N LEU A 51 -3.40 18.11 -5.99
CA LEU A 51 -2.26 18.51 -5.16
C LEU A 51 -0.91 18.24 -5.82
N LEU A 52 -0.89 17.57 -6.98
CA LEU A 52 0.31 17.34 -7.79
C LEU A 52 0.52 18.53 -8.76
N ASP A 53 1.78 18.77 -9.13
CA ASP A 53 2.11 19.70 -10.21
C ASP A 53 1.98 19.01 -11.58
N ARG A 54 2.11 17.68 -11.61
CA ARG A 54 1.98 16.88 -12.83
C ARG A 54 1.49 15.47 -12.53
N GLN A 55 0.46 14.99 -13.25
CA GLN A 55 0.06 13.59 -13.30
C GLN A 55 0.46 12.99 -14.66
N VAL A 56 1.15 11.86 -14.62
CA VAL A 56 1.50 11.05 -15.79
C VAL A 56 0.86 9.68 -15.66
N PHE A 57 0.20 9.21 -16.71
CA PHE A 57 -0.37 7.87 -16.76
C PHE A 57 0.56 6.94 -17.54
N GLY A 58 0.83 5.76 -16.98
CA GLY A 58 1.69 4.79 -17.63
C GLY A 58 1.90 3.53 -16.80
N ASP A 59 2.48 2.53 -17.44
CA ASP A 59 2.88 1.28 -16.80
C ASP A 59 4.29 1.42 -16.22
N ILE A 60 4.50 1.01 -14.99
CA ILE A 60 5.78 1.12 -14.32
C ILE A 60 6.89 0.32 -15.01
N ARG A 61 6.52 -0.72 -15.77
CA ARG A 61 7.45 -1.50 -16.59
C ARG A 61 8.08 -0.72 -17.72
N ASP A 62 7.43 0.39 -18.13
CA ASP A 62 7.82 1.21 -19.28
C ASP A 62 7.91 2.70 -18.89
N ILE A 63 8.30 3.01 -17.65
CA ILE A 63 8.40 4.39 -17.18
C ILE A 63 9.40 5.18 -18.03
N PRO A 64 9.01 6.37 -18.57
CA PRO A 64 9.92 7.19 -19.35
C PRO A 64 11.11 7.69 -18.53
N ALA A 65 12.33 7.49 -19.05
CA ALA A 65 13.55 7.86 -18.34
C ALA A 65 13.68 9.37 -18.07
N GLU A 66 13.13 10.19 -18.97
CA GLU A 66 13.10 11.66 -18.84
C GLU A 66 12.25 12.15 -17.67
N LEU A 67 11.35 11.32 -17.16
CA LEU A 67 10.53 11.68 -15.99
C LEU A 67 11.36 11.81 -14.70
N LEU A 68 12.54 11.20 -14.69
CA LEU A 68 13.49 11.25 -13.56
C LEU A 68 14.47 12.43 -13.65
N ASN A 69 14.44 13.22 -14.73
CA ASN A 69 15.35 14.37 -14.87
C ASN A 69 15.08 15.41 -13.77
N GLY A 70 16.10 15.69 -12.97
CA GLY A 70 16.03 16.67 -11.88
C GLY A 70 15.15 16.24 -10.69
N VAL A 71 14.75 14.96 -10.61
CA VAL A 71 14.04 14.41 -9.45
C VAL A 71 15.04 14.24 -8.29
N ASP A 72 14.69 14.78 -7.13
CA ASP A 72 15.50 14.64 -5.91
C ASP A 72 15.18 13.33 -5.18
N ALA A 73 13.91 12.92 -5.16
CA ALA A 73 13.45 11.73 -4.46
C ALA A 73 12.36 10.96 -5.22
N VAL A 74 12.39 9.64 -5.10
CA VAL A 74 11.33 8.74 -5.61
C VAL A 74 10.64 8.04 -4.45
N ALA A 75 9.32 8.16 -4.36
CA ALA A 75 8.47 7.34 -3.50
C ALA A 75 7.81 6.25 -4.37
N HIS A 76 8.39 5.04 -4.34
CA HIS A 76 7.95 3.94 -5.19
C HIS A 76 6.90 3.06 -4.51
N LEU A 77 5.62 3.27 -4.87
CA LEU A 77 4.45 2.55 -4.33
C LEU A 77 3.76 1.64 -5.35
N SER A 78 4.10 1.75 -6.64
CA SER A 78 3.50 0.92 -7.70
C SER A 78 3.74 -0.56 -7.44
N ALA A 79 2.68 -1.34 -7.30
CA ALA A 79 2.77 -2.79 -7.07
C ALA A 79 1.43 -3.50 -7.32
N VAL A 80 1.50 -4.78 -7.64
CA VAL A 80 0.44 -5.76 -7.40
C VAL A 80 0.48 -6.05 -5.89
N SER A 81 -0.43 -5.47 -5.11
CA SER A 81 -0.16 -5.03 -3.73
C SER A 81 -0.75 -5.91 -2.62
N ASN A 82 -1.16 -7.15 -2.88
CA ASN A 82 -1.58 -8.10 -1.85
C ASN A 82 -1.42 -9.56 -2.28
N ASP A 83 -1.55 -10.48 -1.32
CA ASP A 83 -1.41 -11.91 -1.57
C ASP A 83 -2.43 -12.48 -2.56
N PRO A 84 -3.76 -12.14 -2.50
CA PRO A 84 -4.73 -12.63 -3.47
C PRO A 84 -4.43 -12.20 -4.91
N MET A 85 -4.06 -10.93 -5.12
CA MET A 85 -3.64 -10.45 -6.44
C MET A 85 -2.33 -11.11 -6.88
N GLY A 86 -1.36 -11.22 -5.97
CA GLY A 86 -0.08 -11.90 -6.22
C GLY A 86 -0.25 -13.36 -6.61
N ALA A 87 -1.18 -14.09 -6.00
CA ALA A 87 -1.49 -15.47 -6.36
C ALA A 87 -2.20 -15.56 -7.73
N ARG A 88 -3.12 -14.62 -8.02
CA ARG A 88 -3.87 -14.58 -9.29
C ARG A 88 -3.00 -14.17 -10.48
N PHE A 89 -2.03 -13.28 -10.26
CA PHE A 89 -1.17 -12.68 -11.29
C PHE A 89 0.32 -12.90 -10.97
N GLU A 90 0.74 -14.13 -10.70
CA GLU A 90 2.09 -14.42 -10.16
C GLU A 90 3.20 -13.93 -11.07
N ALA A 91 3.15 -14.23 -12.38
CA ALA A 91 4.16 -13.78 -13.34
C ALA A 91 4.22 -12.25 -13.41
N VAL A 92 3.06 -11.59 -13.51
CA VAL A 92 2.96 -10.12 -13.56
C VAL A 92 3.46 -9.50 -12.26
N THR A 93 3.22 -10.15 -11.12
CA THR A 93 3.75 -9.70 -9.82
C THR A 93 5.28 -9.68 -9.82
N GLY A 94 5.92 -10.69 -10.40
CA GLY A 94 7.39 -10.70 -10.58
C GLY A 94 7.86 -9.56 -11.49
N GLU A 95 7.19 -9.32 -12.61
CA GLU A 95 7.54 -8.25 -13.56
C GLU A 95 7.36 -6.85 -12.95
N VAL A 96 6.20 -6.57 -12.37
CA VAL A 96 5.84 -5.25 -11.84
C VAL A 96 6.55 -4.95 -10.52
N ASN A 97 6.50 -5.89 -9.57
CA ASN A 97 6.97 -5.62 -8.21
C ASN A 97 8.49 -5.77 -8.05
N GLN A 98 9.12 -6.65 -8.83
CA GLN A 98 10.55 -6.89 -8.69
C GLN A 98 11.33 -6.31 -9.87
N LYS A 99 11.12 -6.80 -11.08
CA LYS A 99 11.95 -6.38 -12.22
C LYS A 99 11.80 -4.88 -12.50
N ALA A 100 10.58 -4.35 -12.58
CA ALA A 100 10.36 -2.93 -12.82
C ALA A 100 10.86 -2.06 -11.66
N SER A 101 10.72 -2.52 -10.40
CA SER A 101 11.25 -1.77 -9.24
C SER A 101 12.77 -1.67 -9.26
N VAL A 102 13.47 -2.75 -9.60
CA VAL A 102 14.94 -2.78 -9.70
C VAL A 102 15.40 -1.90 -10.87
N ALA A 103 14.74 -2.01 -12.04
CA ALA A 103 15.05 -1.17 -13.19
C ALA A 103 14.83 0.32 -12.89
N LEU A 104 13.74 0.66 -12.18
CA LEU A 104 13.48 2.05 -11.75
C LEU A 104 14.54 2.55 -10.78
N ALA A 105 14.99 1.73 -9.82
CA ALA A 105 16.03 2.13 -8.87
C ALA A 105 17.37 2.39 -9.58
N GLN A 106 17.76 1.52 -10.51
CA GLN A 106 18.96 1.75 -11.33
C GLN A 106 18.84 3.04 -12.15
N LEU A 107 17.71 3.21 -12.85
CA LEU A 107 17.45 4.40 -13.63
C LEU A 107 17.45 5.68 -12.78
N ALA A 108 16.94 5.61 -11.55
CA ALA A 108 16.97 6.72 -10.59
C ALA A 108 18.42 7.07 -10.19
N ALA A 109 19.26 6.08 -9.90
CA ALA A 109 20.67 6.28 -9.62
C ALA A 109 21.41 6.93 -10.80
N ASP A 110 21.21 6.41 -12.02
CA ASP A 110 21.80 6.94 -13.25
C ASP A 110 21.39 8.40 -13.54
N ARG A 111 20.24 8.84 -13.03
CA ARG A 111 19.72 10.21 -13.18
C ARG A 111 20.02 11.12 -12.00
N GLY A 112 20.82 10.65 -11.02
CA GLY A 112 21.27 11.43 -9.88
C GLY A 112 20.20 11.69 -8.82
N VAL A 113 19.17 10.85 -8.75
CA VAL A 113 18.20 10.86 -7.64
C VAL A 113 18.93 10.61 -6.33
N LYS A 114 18.60 11.38 -5.30
CA LYS A 114 19.29 11.31 -3.99
C LYS A 114 18.65 10.27 -3.06
N ASN A 115 17.34 10.13 -3.10
CA ASN A 115 16.60 9.23 -2.22
C ASN A 115 15.60 8.37 -3.00
N PHE A 116 15.67 7.06 -2.81
CA PHE A 116 14.72 6.10 -3.36
C PHE A 116 14.03 5.35 -2.21
N VAL A 117 12.72 5.54 -2.07
CA VAL A 117 11.92 4.90 -1.02
C VAL A 117 11.08 3.80 -1.63
N PHE A 118 11.26 2.58 -1.16
CA PHE A 118 10.52 1.41 -1.59
C PHE A 118 9.52 0.95 -0.54
N ALA A 119 8.24 0.83 -0.92
CA ALA A 119 7.22 0.24 -0.08
C ALA A 119 7.38 -1.29 -0.06
N SER A 120 8.16 -1.80 0.91
CA SER A 120 8.27 -3.21 1.23
C SER A 120 7.18 -3.65 2.22
N SER A 121 7.27 -4.84 2.79
CA SER A 121 6.21 -5.41 3.62
C SER A 121 6.74 -6.39 4.65
N CYS A 122 6.19 -6.35 5.86
CA CYS A 122 6.46 -7.38 6.88
C CYS A 122 5.92 -8.78 6.50
N SER A 123 5.10 -8.92 5.44
CA SER A 123 4.66 -10.22 4.93
C SER A 123 5.81 -11.14 4.49
N ILE A 124 7.01 -10.59 4.30
CA ILE A 124 8.24 -11.36 4.01
C ILE A 124 8.63 -12.32 5.13
N TYR A 125 8.17 -12.09 6.38
CA TYR A 125 8.43 -12.98 7.50
C TYR A 125 7.58 -14.25 7.47
N GLY A 126 6.46 -14.26 6.75
CA GLY A 126 5.61 -15.41 6.51
C GLY A 126 4.97 -15.99 7.77
N PHE A 127 5.33 -17.22 8.13
CA PHE A 127 4.97 -17.84 9.39
C PHE A 127 6.14 -17.77 10.36
N ALA A 128 5.92 -17.19 11.54
CA ALA A 128 6.96 -17.01 12.52
C ALA A 128 6.49 -17.38 13.91
N GLU A 129 6.99 -18.49 14.42
CA GLU A 129 6.86 -18.87 15.84
C GLU A 129 7.91 -18.14 16.68
N GLY A 130 7.57 -17.90 17.93
CA GLY A 130 8.46 -17.24 18.88
C GLY A 130 8.23 -15.74 19.01
N GLY A 131 9.31 -14.97 19.22
CA GLY A 131 9.26 -13.53 19.47
C GLY A 131 8.99 -12.67 18.24
N PRO A 132 8.84 -11.34 18.42
CA PRO A 132 8.72 -10.39 17.34
C PRO A 132 9.93 -10.43 16.39
N ARG A 133 9.69 -10.35 15.07
CA ARG A 133 10.72 -10.41 14.02
C ARG A 133 11.43 -9.08 13.86
N LYS A 134 12.75 -9.17 13.84
CA LYS A 134 13.67 -8.06 13.57
C LYS A 134 14.15 -8.10 12.12
N GLU A 135 14.75 -7.03 11.67
CA GLU A 135 15.29 -6.90 10.31
C GLU A 135 16.38 -7.94 9.99
N SER A 136 17.12 -8.38 11.01
CA SER A 136 18.17 -9.42 10.90
C SER A 136 17.64 -10.84 10.86
N ASP A 137 16.36 -11.05 11.17
CA ASP A 137 15.79 -12.40 11.23
C ASP A 137 15.56 -12.99 9.84
N PRO A 138 15.57 -14.31 9.70
CA PRO A 138 15.29 -14.98 8.42
C PRO A 138 13.91 -14.58 7.87
N THR A 139 13.88 -14.34 6.56
CA THR A 139 12.65 -14.11 5.80
C THR A 139 12.15 -15.42 5.20
N ILE A 140 10.86 -15.74 5.36
CA ILE A 140 10.22 -16.97 4.86
C ILE A 140 8.99 -16.55 4.02
N PRO A 141 9.18 -15.93 2.84
CA PRO A 141 8.08 -15.41 2.04
C PRO A 141 7.21 -16.54 1.49
N LEU A 142 5.93 -16.58 1.89
CA LEU A 142 4.98 -17.64 1.50
C LEU A 142 4.28 -17.37 0.16
N THR A 143 4.21 -16.11 -0.26
CA THR A 143 3.41 -15.67 -1.41
C THR A 143 4.28 -15.04 -2.51
N ALA A 144 3.78 -14.99 -3.74
CA ALA A 144 4.45 -14.30 -4.84
C ALA A 144 4.70 -12.81 -4.51
N TYR A 145 3.72 -12.16 -3.83
CA TYR A 145 3.87 -10.80 -3.35
C TYR A 145 5.04 -10.66 -2.38
N ALA A 146 5.11 -11.49 -1.34
CA ALA A 146 6.19 -11.44 -0.36
C ALA A 146 7.56 -11.78 -0.99
N ARG A 147 7.60 -12.78 -1.91
CA ARG A 147 8.82 -13.12 -2.66
C ARG A 147 9.30 -11.94 -3.51
N SER A 148 8.40 -11.24 -4.19
CA SER A 148 8.78 -10.07 -5.00
C SER A 148 9.34 -8.94 -4.16
N LYS A 149 8.80 -8.69 -2.95
CA LYS A 149 9.31 -7.65 -2.06
C LYS A 149 10.72 -7.93 -1.57
N ILE A 150 10.98 -9.12 -1.04
CA ILE A 150 12.33 -9.49 -0.57
C ILE A 150 13.33 -9.62 -1.73
N GLY A 151 12.86 -10.05 -2.91
CA GLY A 151 13.69 -10.09 -4.12
C GLY A 151 14.16 -8.70 -4.55
N SER A 152 13.28 -7.68 -4.45
CA SER A 152 13.65 -6.29 -4.71
C SER A 152 14.65 -5.75 -3.68
N GLU A 153 14.41 -5.99 -2.37
CA GLU A 153 15.33 -5.55 -1.32
C GLU A 153 16.76 -6.11 -1.52
N LYS A 154 16.88 -7.39 -1.86
CA LYS A 154 18.17 -8.03 -2.13
C LYS A 154 18.84 -7.40 -3.36
N ALA A 155 18.10 -7.23 -4.45
CA ALA A 155 18.63 -6.64 -5.66
C ALA A 155 19.11 -5.19 -5.44
N PHE A 156 18.39 -4.38 -4.64
CA PHE A 156 18.83 -3.02 -4.31
C PHE A 156 20.18 -3.00 -3.58
N GLY A 157 20.46 -4.00 -2.74
CA GLY A 157 21.76 -4.14 -2.07
C GLY A 157 22.93 -4.49 -3.02
N GLU A 158 22.62 -4.94 -4.23
CA GLU A 158 23.59 -5.34 -5.25
C GLU A 158 23.80 -4.26 -6.34
N LEU A 159 22.95 -3.21 -6.34
CA LEU A 159 23.05 -2.11 -7.31
C LEU A 159 24.21 -1.16 -6.99
N GLU A 160 24.81 -0.62 -8.04
CA GLU A 160 25.71 0.54 -7.95
C GLU A 160 24.86 1.82 -7.73
N LEU A 161 24.73 2.24 -6.48
CA LEU A 161 23.81 3.32 -6.10
C LEU A 161 24.47 4.71 -6.11
N ASP A 162 25.74 4.83 -6.47
CA ASP A 162 26.51 6.07 -6.41
C ASP A 162 26.28 6.84 -5.09
N ALA A 163 25.65 8.02 -5.19
CA ALA A 163 25.26 8.85 -4.03
C ALA A 163 23.83 8.59 -3.55
N MET A 164 23.04 7.74 -4.24
CA MET A 164 21.65 7.51 -3.90
C MET A 164 21.50 6.71 -2.60
N THR A 165 20.56 7.13 -1.77
CA THR A 165 20.14 6.41 -0.56
C THR A 165 18.87 5.62 -0.87
N VAL A 166 18.87 4.31 -0.63
CA VAL A 166 17.67 3.46 -0.78
C VAL A 166 17.12 3.09 0.59
N THR A 167 15.81 3.27 0.77
CA THR A 167 15.10 2.90 2.00
C THR A 167 13.95 1.98 1.67
N SER A 168 14.06 0.71 2.06
CA SER A 168 12.98 -0.27 2.00
C SER A 168 12.20 -0.26 3.30
N LEU A 169 11.00 0.32 3.29
CA LEU A 169 10.09 0.33 4.44
C LEU A 169 9.26 -0.96 4.45
N ARG A 170 9.62 -1.90 5.34
CA ARG A 170 8.85 -3.13 5.58
C ARG A 170 7.62 -2.78 6.40
N PHE A 171 6.58 -2.31 5.73
CA PHE A 171 5.36 -1.89 6.40
C PHE A 171 4.65 -3.05 7.10
N ALA A 172 4.16 -2.79 8.31
CA ALA A 172 3.09 -3.55 8.93
C ALA A 172 1.83 -3.56 8.03
N THR A 173 0.85 -4.37 8.33
CA THR A 173 -0.40 -4.44 7.56
C THR A 173 -1.11 -3.08 7.60
N ALA A 174 -1.34 -2.52 6.43
CA ALA A 174 -1.98 -1.22 6.28
C ALA A 174 -3.43 -1.23 6.77
N CYS A 175 -3.88 -0.14 7.37
CA CYS A 175 -5.28 0.11 7.72
C CYS A 175 -5.59 1.61 7.66
N GLY A 176 -6.85 2.00 7.86
CA GLY A 176 -7.28 3.39 7.97
C GLY A 176 -8.00 3.92 6.73
N MET A 177 -8.54 5.13 6.87
CA MET A 177 -9.30 5.81 5.82
C MET A 177 -8.39 6.45 4.79
N SER A 178 -8.75 6.34 3.52
CA SER A 178 -8.03 6.93 2.38
C SER A 178 -9.03 7.38 1.34
N GLU A 179 -8.68 8.39 0.56
CA GLU A 179 -9.46 8.86 -0.59
C GLU A 179 -9.66 7.75 -1.64
N ARG A 180 -8.76 6.75 -1.67
CA ARG A 180 -8.88 5.51 -2.47
C ARG A 180 -8.89 4.29 -1.59
N LEU A 181 -9.94 4.19 -0.80
CA LEU A 181 -10.16 3.14 0.20
C LEU A 181 -9.96 1.73 -0.39
N ARG A 182 -9.50 0.83 0.47
CA ARG A 182 -9.40 -0.61 0.23
C ARG A 182 -10.15 -1.35 1.33
N LEU A 183 -11.06 -2.22 0.96
CA LEU A 183 -11.79 -3.09 1.87
C LEU A 183 -11.23 -4.53 1.90
N ASP A 184 -10.15 -4.81 1.16
CA ASP A 184 -9.40 -6.06 1.21
C ASP A 184 -8.26 -6.07 2.25
N LEU A 185 -8.30 -5.16 3.23
CA LEU A 185 -7.43 -5.04 4.38
C LEU A 185 -8.21 -5.41 5.65
N VAL A 186 -7.63 -6.22 6.53
CA VAL A 186 -8.36 -6.88 7.64
C VAL A 186 -9.14 -5.92 8.51
N LEU A 187 -8.57 -4.81 8.98
CA LEU A 187 -9.28 -3.84 9.82
C LEU A 187 -10.37 -3.12 9.03
N ASN A 188 -10.06 -2.72 7.80
CA ASN A 188 -10.99 -2.01 6.93
C ASN A 188 -12.20 -2.90 6.57
N ASP A 189 -11.97 -4.21 6.29
CA ASP A 189 -13.03 -5.21 6.08
C ASP A 189 -13.92 -5.34 7.30
N PHE A 190 -13.33 -5.43 8.51
CA PHE A 190 -14.11 -5.58 9.74
C PHE A 190 -14.99 -4.35 10.02
N VAL A 191 -14.47 -3.14 9.82
CA VAL A 191 -15.29 -1.92 9.98
C VAL A 191 -16.40 -1.86 8.93
N ALA A 192 -16.10 -2.20 7.68
CA ALA A 192 -17.12 -2.27 6.62
C ALA A 192 -18.20 -3.32 6.91
N CYS A 193 -17.83 -4.52 7.41
CA CYS A 193 -18.76 -5.55 7.86
C CYS A 193 -19.66 -5.04 9.01
N ALA A 194 -19.06 -4.39 10.00
CA ALA A 194 -19.79 -3.86 11.14
C ALA A 194 -20.88 -2.85 10.70
N ILE A 195 -20.51 -1.93 9.80
CA ILE A 195 -21.43 -0.88 9.32
C ILE A 195 -22.48 -1.44 8.36
N ALA A 196 -22.08 -2.23 7.36
CA ALA A 196 -23.04 -2.68 6.33
C ALA A 196 -23.88 -3.88 6.75
N CYS A 197 -23.35 -4.77 7.60
CA CYS A 197 -23.98 -6.05 7.95
C CYS A 197 -24.36 -6.16 9.43
N GLY A 198 -23.80 -5.35 10.33
CA GLY A 198 -23.96 -5.51 11.79
C GLY A 198 -23.29 -6.77 12.33
N GLU A 199 -22.42 -7.43 11.55
CA GLU A 199 -21.74 -8.65 11.94
C GLU A 199 -20.35 -8.75 11.33
N ILE A 200 -19.36 -9.11 12.13
CA ILE A 200 -18.00 -9.41 11.71
C ILE A 200 -17.80 -10.92 11.75
N THR A 201 -17.48 -11.53 10.61
CA THR A 201 -17.13 -12.95 10.52
C THR A 201 -15.62 -13.12 10.44
N VAL A 202 -15.01 -13.65 11.49
CA VAL A 202 -13.59 -14.02 11.52
C VAL A 202 -13.47 -15.44 10.96
N LEU A 203 -12.87 -15.56 9.77
CA LEU A 203 -12.76 -16.83 9.03
C LEU A 203 -11.71 -17.79 9.62
N SER A 204 -10.78 -17.29 10.43
CA SER A 204 -9.82 -18.08 11.21
C SER A 204 -10.31 -18.28 12.66
N ASP A 205 -9.52 -18.98 13.47
CA ASP A 205 -9.72 -19.09 14.92
C ASP A 205 -9.47 -17.79 15.70
N GLY A 206 -9.09 -16.72 14.98
CA GLY A 206 -8.78 -15.42 15.55
C GLY A 206 -7.41 -15.30 16.23
N ALA A 207 -6.65 -16.38 16.35
CA ALA A 207 -5.34 -16.38 16.98
C ALA A 207 -4.19 -15.77 16.17
N PRO A 208 -4.20 -15.74 14.82
CA PRO A 208 -3.08 -15.20 14.04
C PRO A 208 -2.76 -13.75 14.41
N TRP A 209 -1.46 -13.47 14.50
CA TRP A 209 -0.94 -12.13 14.75
C TRP A 209 -0.82 -11.32 13.46
N ARG A 210 -1.20 -10.05 13.54
CA ARG A 210 -1.10 -9.07 12.46
C ARG A 210 -0.59 -7.75 13.04
N PRO A 211 0.65 -7.35 12.71
CA PRO A 211 1.06 -5.98 12.97
C PRO A 211 0.27 -5.03 12.06
N LEU A 212 -0.22 -3.93 12.61
CA LEU A 212 -0.96 -2.90 11.88
C LEU A 212 -0.22 -1.56 11.86
N ILE A 213 -0.43 -0.81 10.79
CA ILE A 213 -0.03 0.59 10.65
C ILE A 213 -1.12 1.36 9.90
N ASP A 214 -1.52 2.52 10.44
CA ASP A 214 -2.44 3.42 9.76
C ASP A 214 -1.81 4.04 8.51
N VAL A 215 -2.59 4.27 7.48
CA VAL A 215 -2.12 4.82 6.20
C VAL A 215 -1.51 6.22 6.33
N GLU A 216 -1.96 7.01 7.30
CA GLU A 216 -1.35 8.31 7.64
C GLU A 216 0.07 8.14 8.21
N ASP A 217 0.27 7.12 9.03
CA ASP A 217 1.58 6.79 9.58
C ASP A 217 2.51 6.19 8.53
N MET A 218 1.97 5.45 7.54
CA MET A 218 2.74 5.03 6.36
C MET A 218 3.24 6.24 5.57
N ALA A 219 2.39 7.23 5.34
CA ALA A 219 2.78 8.47 4.66
C ALA A 219 3.88 9.22 5.45
N ARG A 220 3.76 9.32 6.79
CA ARG A 220 4.80 9.91 7.66
C ARG A 220 6.15 9.19 7.55
N ALA A 221 6.15 7.87 7.55
CA ALA A 221 7.35 7.07 7.37
C ALA A 221 8.02 7.31 6.01
N ILE A 222 7.21 7.45 4.94
CA ILE A 222 7.73 7.78 3.60
C ILE A 222 8.30 9.20 3.57
N VAL A 223 7.63 10.17 4.19
CA VAL A 223 8.13 11.57 4.32
C VAL A 223 9.50 11.60 5.00
N TRP A 224 9.70 10.84 6.08
CA TRP A 224 11.03 10.68 6.68
C TRP A 224 12.02 10.08 5.71
N ALA A 225 11.65 8.98 5.03
CA ALA A 225 12.57 8.24 4.18
C ALA A 225 13.03 9.01 2.94
N ILE A 226 12.20 9.90 2.36
CA ILE A 226 12.60 10.76 1.24
C ILE A 226 13.61 11.85 1.62
N ALA A 227 13.76 12.13 2.92
CA ALA A 227 14.72 13.09 3.45
C ALA A 227 15.88 12.44 4.20
N ARG A 228 15.88 11.09 4.33
CA ARG A 228 16.87 10.33 5.09
C ARG A 228 18.28 10.50 4.51
N LYS A 229 19.27 10.59 5.40
CA LYS A 229 20.68 10.64 5.04
C LYS A 229 21.38 9.30 5.26
N PRO A 230 22.51 9.01 4.59
CA PRO A 230 23.24 7.75 4.77
C PRO A 230 23.65 7.46 6.23
N GLU A 231 23.90 8.52 7.03
CA GLU A 231 24.29 8.40 8.45
C GLU A 231 23.17 7.78 9.30
N GLU A 232 21.93 7.81 8.81
CA GLU A 232 20.74 7.28 9.49
C GLU A 232 20.43 5.84 9.02
N GLY A 233 21.40 4.94 9.07
CA GLY A 233 21.22 3.52 8.78
C GLY A 233 21.88 3.01 7.49
N GLY A 234 22.79 3.78 6.90
CA GLY A 234 23.54 3.38 5.71
C GLY A 234 22.88 3.78 4.39
N LYS A 235 23.57 3.57 3.26
CA LYS A 235 23.06 3.88 1.92
C LYS A 235 21.85 3.02 1.56
N CYS A 236 21.88 1.73 1.84
CA CYS A 236 20.78 0.79 1.60
C CYS A 236 20.25 0.29 2.94
N LEU A 237 19.05 0.71 3.30
CA LEU A 237 18.40 0.37 4.56
C LEU A 237 17.10 -0.37 4.30
N ALA A 238 16.94 -1.56 4.91
CA ALA A 238 15.65 -2.21 5.07
C ALA A 238 15.25 -2.10 6.55
N VAL A 239 14.07 -1.56 6.85
CA VAL A 239 13.61 -1.32 8.22
C VAL A 239 12.11 -1.65 8.36
N ASN A 240 11.75 -2.30 9.47
CA ASN A 240 10.37 -2.58 9.82
C ASN A 240 9.67 -1.28 10.21
N ALA A 241 8.63 -0.90 9.47
CA ALA A 241 7.89 0.34 9.69
C ALA A 241 6.53 0.07 10.35
N GLY A 242 6.42 0.50 11.60
CA GLY A 242 5.27 0.28 12.47
C GLY A 242 5.60 0.66 13.92
N ARG A 243 4.83 0.11 14.86
CA ARG A 243 5.08 0.26 16.32
C ARG A 243 4.84 -1.06 17.04
N ASP A 244 5.53 -1.28 18.16
CA ASP A 244 5.48 -2.54 18.91
C ASP A 244 4.06 -2.83 19.45
N GLU A 245 3.32 -1.79 19.88
CA GLU A 245 1.94 -1.87 20.34
C GLU A 245 0.94 -2.14 19.20
N GLY A 246 1.38 -2.08 17.94
CA GLY A 246 0.58 -2.37 16.76
C GLY A 246 0.44 -3.86 16.43
N ASN A 247 1.04 -4.75 17.22
CA ASN A 247 0.90 -6.20 17.05
C ASN A 247 -0.39 -6.71 17.70
N TYR A 248 -1.40 -7.05 16.90
CA TYR A 248 -2.71 -7.52 17.34
C TYR A 248 -3.00 -8.94 16.88
N GLN A 249 -3.79 -9.69 17.65
CA GLN A 249 -4.45 -10.87 17.12
C GLN A 249 -5.70 -10.47 16.33
N VAL A 250 -6.05 -11.27 15.32
CA VAL A 250 -7.21 -10.99 14.46
C VAL A 250 -8.51 -10.86 15.26
N ARG A 251 -8.68 -11.69 16.34
CA ARG A 251 -9.83 -11.58 17.24
C ARG A 251 -9.88 -10.24 17.97
N GLU A 252 -8.73 -9.73 18.42
CA GLU A 252 -8.66 -8.46 19.16
C GLU A 252 -9.10 -7.29 18.27
N LEU A 253 -8.77 -7.34 16.95
CA LEU A 253 -9.23 -6.36 15.97
C LEU A 253 -10.75 -6.41 15.80
N ALA A 254 -11.34 -7.60 15.65
CA ALA A 254 -12.79 -7.76 15.52
C ALA A 254 -13.53 -7.26 16.76
N GLU A 255 -13.03 -7.59 17.96
CA GLU A 255 -13.57 -7.14 19.22
C GLU A 255 -13.43 -5.63 19.42
N ALA A 256 -12.30 -5.02 19.00
CA ALA A 256 -12.10 -3.58 19.06
C ALA A 256 -13.12 -2.84 18.15
N VAL A 257 -13.36 -3.33 16.94
CA VAL A 257 -14.37 -2.78 16.04
C VAL A 257 -15.76 -2.90 16.65
N ALA A 258 -16.12 -4.08 17.19
CA ALA A 258 -17.45 -4.30 17.78
C ALA A 258 -17.71 -3.40 19.00
N ARG A 259 -16.68 -3.04 19.78
CA ARG A 259 -16.80 -2.08 20.88
C ARG A 259 -17.12 -0.67 20.40
N GLN A 260 -16.65 -0.26 19.21
CA GLN A 260 -16.80 1.12 18.70
C GLN A 260 -17.99 1.28 17.76
N VAL A 261 -18.45 0.20 17.11
CA VAL A 261 -19.63 0.22 16.24
C VAL A 261 -20.78 -0.50 16.93
N PRO A 262 -21.69 0.24 17.59
CA PRO A 262 -22.76 -0.36 18.38
C PRO A 262 -23.65 -1.32 17.59
N GLY A 263 -24.10 -2.39 18.22
CA GLY A 263 -24.95 -3.40 17.58
C GLY A 263 -24.20 -4.44 16.72
N THR A 264 -22.87 -4.34 16.66
CA THR A 264 -22.05 -5.30 15.90
C THR A 264 -21.87 -6.62 16.67
N ARG A 265 -22.12 -7.74 16.01
CA ARG A 265 -21.82 -9.09 16.52
C ARG A 265 -20.50 -9.59 15.94
N VAL A 266 -19.74 -10.35 16.73
CA VAL A 266 -18.52 -11.02 16.29
C VAL A 266 -18.73 -12.53 16.27
N SER A 267 -18.50 -13.14 15.11
CA SER A 267 -18.55 -14.59 14.90
C SER A 267 -17.15 -15.07 14.54
N ILE A 268 -16.60 -16.00 15.33
CA ILE A 268 -15.26 -16.57 15.14
C ILE A 268 -15.38 -18.05 14.79
N ASN A 269 -14.79 -18.46 13.68
CA ASN A 269 -14.74 -19.89 13.30
C ASN A 269 -13.65 -20.63 14.09
N ARG A 270 -13.98 -21.07 15.30
CA ARG A 270 -13.03 -21.77 16.20
C ARG A 270 -12.48 -23.08 15.63
N ASN A 271 -13.12 -23.65 14.61
CA ASN A 271 -12.73 -24.91 13.96
C ASN A 271 -11.97 -24.66 12.64
N ALA A 272 -11.63 -23.41 12.33
CA ALA A 272 -10.87 -23.09 11.12
C ALA A 272 -9.45 -23.68 11.20
N PRO A 273 -8.90 -24.13 10.07
CA PRO A 273 -7.49 -24.51 10.01
C PRO A 273 -6.61 -23.30 10.37
N PRO A 274 -5.45 -23.52 11.03
CA PRO A 274 -4.54 -22.44 11.36
C PRO A 274 -4.15 -21.60 10.14
N ASP A 275 -4.30 -20.28 10.22
CA ASP A 275 -3.75 -19.38 9.19
C ASP A 275 -2.23 -19.32 9.33
N LYS A 276 -1.53 -19.82 8.33
CA LYS A 276 -0.06 -19.86 8.28
C LYS A 276 0.60 -18.48 8.19
N ARG A 277 -0.17 -17.41 8.03
CA ARG A 277 0.34 -16.03 8.02
C ARG A 277 0.18 -15.44 9.42
N SER A 278 1.10 -15.75 10.32
CA SER A 278 1.06 -15.27 11.70
C SER A 278 2.46 -14.86 12.14
N TYR A 279 2.66 -13.60 12.46
CA TYR A 279 3.92 -13.06 12.93
C TYR A 279 3.72 -11.76 13.72
N LYS A 280 4.56 -11.57 14.73
CA LYS A 280 4.79 -10.28 15.38
C LYS A 280 6.04 -9.64 14.79
N VAL A 281 6.15 -8.33 14.91
CA VAL A 281 7.31 -7.56 14.40
C VAL A 281 7.83 -6.63 15.49
N ASP A 282 9.15 -6.54 15.58
CA ASP A 282 9.89 -5.58 16.40
C ASP A 282 10.16 -4.34 15.54
N PHE A 283 9.78 -3.18 16.04
CA PHE A 283 9.92 -1.89 15.36
C PHE A 283 10.95 -0.98 16.04
N SER A 284 11.78 -1.53 16.92
CA SER A 284 12.74 -0.77 17.70
C SER A 284 13.77 -0.03 16.85
N LEU A 285 14.19 -0.63 15.72
CA LEU A 285 15.12 0.02 14.79
C LEU A 285 14.48 1.26 14.14
N PHE A 286 13.23 1.15 13.67
CA PHE A 286 12.50 2.29 13.10
C PHE A 286 12.35 3.43 14.11
N ARG A 287 11.93 3.11 15.34
CA ARG A 287 11.81 4.08 16.43
C ARG A 287 13.15 4.79 16.72
N LYS A 288 14.27 4.06 16.65
CA LYS A 288 15.61 4.63 16.84
C LYS A 288 16.03 5.56 15.71
N LEU A 289 15.79 5.16 14.44
CA LEU A 289 16.24 5.90 13.26
C LEU A 289 15.31 7.06 12.90
N ALA A 290 14.01 6.89 13.14
CA ALA A 290 12.94 7.80 12.72
C ALA A 290 12.05 8.24 13.91
N PRO A 291 12.58 8.79 15.00
CA PRO A 291 11.80 9.08 16.22
C PRO A 291 10.63 10.03 15.97
N ALA A 292 10.74 10.96 15.01
CA ALA A 292 9.68 11.89 14.63
C ALA A 292 8.61 11.27 13.70
N ALA A 293 8.90 10.10 13.09
CA ALA A 293 8.01 9.40 12.17
C ALA A 293 7.38 8.13 12.79
N VAL A 294 7.60 7.88 14.09
CA VAL A 294 6.95 6.77 14.80
C VAL A 294 5.42 6.90 14.67
N PRO A 295 4.71 5.79 14.36
CA PRO A 295 3.26 5.79 14.23
C PRO A 295 2.54 6.40 15.44
N GLN A 296 1.63 7.32 15.16
CA GLN A 296 0.88 8.10 16.15
C GLN A 296 -0.59 7.73 16.21
N VAL A 297 -1.17 7.22 15.10
CA VAL A 297 -2.57 6.88 15.03
C VAL A 297 -2.84 5.59 15.81
N SER A 298 -3.69 5.64 16.82
CA SER A 298 -4.09 4.47 17.61
C SER A 298 -5.04 3.56 16.81
N LEU A 299 -5.20 2.30 17.26
CA LEU A 299 -6.22 1.40 16.69
C LEU A 299 -7.61 2.01 16.77
N ASP A 300 -7.94 2.58 17.94
CA ASP A 300 -9.26 3.19 18.17
C ASP A 300 -9.51 4.38 17.24
N GLU A 301 -8.50 5.18 16.98
CA GLU A 301 -8.60 6.31 16.06
C GLU A 301 -8.73 5.84 14.60
N SER A 302 -8.00 4.81 14.18
CA SER A 302 -8.15 4.20 12.85
C SER A 302 -9.57 3.65 12.64
N ILE A 303 -10.12 2.93 13.65
CA ILE A 303 -11.50 2.42 13.59
C ILE A 303 -12.49 3.58 13.49
N LYS A 304 -12.32 4.60 14.33
CA LYS A 304 -13.20 5.78 14.32
C LYS A 304 -13.20 6.48 12.97
N ARG A 305 -12.01 6.77 12.42
CA ARG A 305 -11.88 7.45 11.11
C ARG A 305 -12.49 6.62 9.97
N LEU A 306 -12.28 5.29 9.99
CA LEU A 306 -12.92 4.39 9.03
C LEU A 306 -14.43 4.40 9.16
N SER A 307 -14.95 4.30 10.39
CA SER A 307 -16.38 4.31 10.67
C SER A 307 -17.03 5.64 10.23
N ASP A 308 -16.42 6.76 10.59
CA ASP A 308 -16.90 8.10 10.21
C ASP A 308 -16.89 8.27 8.69
N GLY A 309 -15.78 7.87 8.02
CA GLY A 309 -15.65 7.98 6.58
C GLY A 309 -16.65 7.11 5.81
N LEU A 310 -16.83 5.85 6.22
CA LEU A 310 -17.81 4.95 5.60
C LEU A 310 -19.25 5.45 5.83
N THR A 311 -19.53 5.99 7.01
CA THR A 311 -20.84 6.57 7.32
C THR A 311 -21.10 7.81 6.48
N ALA A 312 -20.12 8.70 6.34
CA ALA A 312 -20.23 9.91 5.51
C ALA A 312 -20.44 9.57 4.01
N MET A 313 -19.89 8.44 3.54
CA MET A 313 -20.15 7.91 2.19
C MET A 313 -21.56 7.31 2.03
N GLY A 314 -22.35 7.18 3.08
CA GLY A 314 -23.59 6.42 3.07
C GLY A 314 -23.38 4.94 2.79
N PHE A 315 -22.24 4.37 3.24
CA PHE A 315 -21.86 2.99 2.93
C PHE A 315 -22.83 1.98 3.56
N ALA A 316 -23.53 1.20 2.70
CA ALA A 316 -24.51 0.19 3.11
C ALA A 316 -24.44 -1.07 2.25
N ASP A 317 -23.42 -1.22 1.42
CA ASP A 317 -23.26 -2.35 0.51
C ASP A 317 -22.89 -3.63 1.27
N ARG A 318 -23.86 -4.53 1.43
CA ARG A 318 -23.63 -5.84 2.09
C ARG A 318 -22.81 -6.81 1.26
N ASP A 319 -22.71 -6.58 -0.05
CA ASP A 319 -21.88 -7.37 -0.98
C ASP A 319 -20.57 -6.67 -1.34
N PHE A 320 -20.10 -5.78 -0.47
CA PHE A 320 -18.90 -4.95 -0.71
C PHE A 320 -17.65 -5.75 -1.08
N ARG A 321 -17.59 -7.04 -0.72
CA ARG A 321 -16.48 -7.93 -1.14
C ARG A 321 -16.46 -8.20 -2.65
N ASN A 322 -17.51 -7.82 -3.36
CA ASN A 322 -17.56 -7.72 -4.81
C ASN A 322 -17.52 -6.27 -5.33
N SER A 323 -17.34 -5.27 -4.47
CA SER A 323 -17.31 -3.85 -4.84
C SER A 323 -16.00 -3.42 -5.51
N PRO A 324 -15.93 -2.19 -6.06
CA PRO A 324 -14.68 -1.60 -6.58
C PRO A 324 -13.58 -1.41 -5.51
N TYR A 325 -13.94 -1.39 -4.22
CA TYR A 325 -12.98 -1.27 -3.12
C TYR A 325 -12.17 -2.55 -2.86
N MET A 326 -12.51 -3.66 -3.53
CA MET A 326 -11.73 -4.90 -3.56
C MET A 326 -10.83 -4.90 -4.80
N ARG A 327 -9.53 -4.70 -4.60
CA ARG A 327 -8.56 -4.46 -5.70
C ARG A 327 -8.54 -5.59 -6.74
N LEU A 328 -8.54 -6.85 -6.30
CA LEU A 328 -8.60 -8.00 -7.21
C LEU A 328 -9.86 -7.96 -8.09
N LYS A 329 -11.03 -7.68 -7.49
CA LYS A 329 -12.30 -7.60 -8.23
C LYS A 329 -12.32 -6.50 -9.27
N THR A 330 -11.68 -5.37 -8.97
CA THR A 330 -11.53 -4.26 -9.92
C THR A 330 -10.69 -4.67 -11.13
N LEU A 331 -9.54 -5.32 -10.92
CA LEU A 331 -8.72 -5.82 -12.02
C LEU A 331 -9.46 -6.88 -12.85
N GLU A 332 -10.11 -7.84 -12.20
CA GLU A 332 -10.92 -8.87 -12.88
C GLU A 332 -12.02 -8.23 -13.75
N ARG A 333 -12.72 -7.21 -13.26
CA ARG A 333 -13.74 -6.48 -14.04
C ARG A 333 -13.13 -5.79 -15.25
N HIS A 334 -11.95 -5.18 -15.12
CA HIS A 334 -11.27 -4.56 -16.26
C HIS A 334 -10.89 -5.60 -17.33
N ILE A 335 -10.43 -6.78 -16.91
CA ILE A 335 -10.07 -7.88 -17.82
C ILE A 335 -11.34 -8.41 -18.52
N VAL A 336 -12.39 -8.71 -17.77
CA VAL A 336 -13.66 -9.21 -18.33
C VAL A 336 -14.28 -8.21 -19.31
N ALA A 337 -14.13 -6.92 -19.02
CA ALA A 337 -14.61 -5.84 -19.92
C ALA A 337 -13.67 -5.59 -21.11
N GLY A 338 -12.62 -6.39 -21.31
CA GLY A 338 -11.68 -6.23 -22.42
C GLY A 338 -10.85 -4.94 -22.37
N ARG A 339 -10.74 -4.30 -21.20
CA ARG A 339 -9.96 -3.07 -21.00
C ARG A 339 -8.52 -3.36 -20.59
N LEU A 340 -8.28 -4.45 -19.87
CA LEU A 340 -6.95 -4.92 -19.49
C LEU A 340 -6.67 -6.29 -20.10
N SER A 341 -5.43 -6.52 -20.49
CA SER A 341 -4.91 -7.84 -20.82
C SER A 341 -4.67 -8.68 -19.56
N ALA A 342 -4.39 -9.97 -19.73
CA ALA A 342 -4.09 -10.89 -18.63
C ALA A 342 -2.80 -10.53 -17.86
N ASP A 343 -1.88 -9.79 -18.51
CA ASP A 343 -0.64 -9.26 -17.92
C ASP A 343 -0.79 -7.84 -17.37
N LEU A 344 -2.05 -7.41 -17.15
CA LEU A 344 -2.42 -6.12 -16.57
C LEU A 344 -1.87 -4.92 -17.36
N ARG A 345 -1.96 -4.96 -18.69
CA ARG A 345 -1.72 -3.79 -19.54
C ARG A 345 -3.04 -3.25 -20.08
N TRP A 346 -3.18 -1.92 -20.10
CA TRP A 346 -4.32 -1.32 -20.77
C TRP A 346 -4.31 -1.67 -22.26
N LEU A 347 -5.44 -2.16 -22.73
CA LEU A 347 -5.65 -2.40 -24.15
C LEU A 347 -6.09 -1.10 -24.84
N PRO A 348 -5.68 -0.87 -26.09
CA PRO A 348 -6.21 0.25 -26.86
C PRO A 348 -7.74 0.20 -26.83
N ALA A 349 -8.39 1.33 -26.57
CA ALA A 349 -9.84 1.41 -26.71
C ALA A 349 -10.19 0.93 -28.11
N ALA A 350 -11.02 -0.11 -28.21
CA ALA A 350 -11.66 -0.43 -29.48
C ALA A 350 -12.29 0.86 -29.96
N ALA A 351 -11.93 1.30 -31.17
CA ALA A 351 -12.35 2.60 -31.70
C ALA A 351 -13.89 2.67 -31.63
N THR A 352 -14.38 3.16 -30.50
CA THR A 352 -15.78 3.56 -30.38
C THR A 352 -15.88 4.77 -31.29
N SER A 353 -16.38 4.55 -32.51
CA SER A 353 -16.73 5.62 -33.42
C SER A 353 -17.78 6.48 -32.70
N TRP A 354 -17.31 7.45 -31.90
CA TRP A 354 -18.18 8.52 -31.48
C TRP A 354 -18.61 9.27 -32.76
N ARG A 355 -19.83 9.03 -33.19
CA ARG A 355 -20.46 9.85 -34.24
C ARG A 355 -21.22 10.95 -33.49
N PRO A 356 -20.89 12.23 -33.66
CA PRO A 356 -21.76 13.29 -33.18
C PRO A 356 -23.15 13.03 -33.78
N ALA A 357 -24.19 13.13 -32.95
CA ALA A 357 -25.56 13.11 -33.46
C ALA A 357 -25.64 14.20 -34.51
N ALA A 358 -26.08 13.87 -35.74
CA ALA A 358 -26.33 14.85 -36.77
C ALA A 358 -27.31 15.87 -36.17
N ALA A 359 -26.92 17.13 -36.16
CA ALA A 359 -27.80 18.21 -35.79
C ALA A 359 -29.03 18.17 -36.70
N ALA A 360 -30.20 17.93 -36.11
CA ALA A 360 -31.49 17.98 -36.75
C ALA A 360 -31.94 19.45 -36.92
#